data_a7e92b33d6610e1292640ca93a9757b4
#
_entry.id   a7e92b33d6610e1292640ca93a9757b4
#
_cell.length_a   1.000
_cell.length_b   1.000
_cell.length_c   1.000
_cell.angle_alpha   90.00
_cell.angle_beta   90.00
_cell.angle_gamma   90.00
#
_symmetry.space_group_name_H-M   'P 1'
#
loop_
_entity.id
_entity.type
_entity.pdbx_description
1 polymer ?
#
loop_
_entity_poly.entity_id
_entity_poly.type
_entity_poly.pdbx_seq_one_letter_code
_entity_poly.pdbx_strand_id
1 'polypeptide(L)'
;LYRQSDVEDAVQEVFIAIWKSADKFDANKAKEITFVSMIARRRFIDHLRKISKHKNLESIDDDNRGHQLYKESILNESTDLQLIKNAIKSLDIDDQELLNLSIYQGYSHSEISKLLNIPLGTVKTRIRRNLIKLKEVFETNETNTILNLSNA
;
A
#
# COMPACT_ATOMS: atom_id res chain seq x y z
N LEU A 1 5.37 -10.47 -19.56
CA LEU A 1 5.98 -11.52 -18.70
C LEU A 1 7.25 -10.93 -18.10
N TYR A 2 7.33 -10.88 -16.76
CA TYR A 2 8.57 -10.52 -16.07
C TYR A 2 9.59 -11.64 -16.27
N ARG A 3 10.85 -11.30 -16.47
CA ARG A 3 11.93 -12.29 -16.52
C ARG A 3 12.18 -12.80 -15.11
N GLN A 4 12.51 -14.06 -14.94
CA GLN A 4 12.82 -14.64 -13.63
C GLN A 4 13.97 -13.91 -12.93
N SER A 5 14.98 -13.48 -13.71
CA SER A 5 16.07 -12.64 -13.22
C SER A 5 15.60 -11.33 -12.56
N ASP A 6 14.58 -10.67 -13.13
CA ASP A 6 14.05 -9.40 -12.59
C ASP A 6 13.37 -9.62 -11.22
N VAL A 7 12.77 -10.80 -11.03
CA VAL A 7 12.15 -11.18 -9.74
C VAL A 7 13.22 -11.48 -8.69
N GLU A 8 14.27 -12.21 -9.08
CA GLU A 8 15.39 -12.54 -8.20
C GLU A 8 16.12 -11.28 -7.74
N ASP A 9 16.39 -10.35 -8.65
CA ASP A 9 16.99 -9.06 -8.35
C ASP A 9 16.13 -8.23 -7.40
N ALA A 10 14.81 -8.20 -7.63
CA ALA A 10 13.87 -7.50 -6.75
C ALA A 10 13.88 -8.10 -5.33
N VAL A 11 13.91 -9.42 -5.21
CA VAL A 11 13.97 -10.11 -3.92
C VAL A 11 15.28 -9.79 -3.20
N GLN A 12 16.43 -9.80 -3.90
CA GLN A 12 17.72 -9.43 -3.31
C GLN A 12 17.72 -7.98 -2.83
N GLU A 13 17.20 -7.03 -3.62
CA GLU A 13 17.07 -5.63 -3.20
C GLU A 13 16.22 -5.50 -1.91
N VAL A 14 15.16 -6.30 -1.76
CA VAL A 14 14.34 -6.33 -0.54
C VAL A 14 15.16 -6.81 0.66
N PHE A 15 15.87 -7.92 0.56
CA PHE A 15 16.69 -8.44 1.67
C PHE A 15 17.80 -7.45 2.09
N ILE A 16 18.47 -6.83 1.13
CA ILE A 16 19.47 -5.79 1.40
C ILE A 16 18.83 -4.59 2.12
N ALA A 17 17.61 -4.19 1.72
CA ALA A 17 16.93 -3.07 2.34
C ALA A 17 16.47 -3.38 3.76
N ILE A 18 16.00 -4.60 4.03
CA ILE A 18 15.63 -5.08 5.37
C ILE A 18 16.90 -5.04 6.26
N TRP A 19 18.00 -5.61 5.81
CA TRP A 19 19.26 -5.59 6.56
C TRP A 19 19.70 -4.17 6.91
N LYS A 20 19.76 -3.27 5.91
CA LYS A 20 20.17 -1.87 6.12
C LYS A 20 19.22 -1.08 7.02
N SER A 21 18.03 -1.57 7.26
CA SER A 21 17.02 -0.89 8.08
C SER A 21 16.76 -1.58 9.42
N ALA A 22 17.43 -2.71 9.69
CA ALA A 22 17.20 -3.52 10.89
C ALA A 22 17.44 -2.74 12.19
N ASP A 23 18.45 -1.87 12.21
CA ASP A 23 18.78 -0.98 13.33
C ASP A 23 17.71 0.08 13.63
N LYS A 24 16.80 0.33 12.68
CA LYS A 24 15.69 1.30 12.80
C LYS A 24 14.39 0.66 13.29
N PHE A 25 14.39 -0.66 13.45
CA PHE A 25 13.23 -1.37 13.96
C PHE A 25 12.99 -1.03 15.43
N ASP A 26 11.74 -0.71 15.75
CA ASP A 26 11.27 -0.39 17.10
C ASP A 26 10.00 -1.19 17.38
N ALA A 27 10.13 -2.21 18.24
CA ALA A 27 9.03 -3.11 18.61
C ALA A 27 7.85 -2.38 19.30
N ASN A 28 8.06 -1.18 19.86
CA ASN A 28 6.99 -0.37 20.42
C ASN A 28 6.13 0.33 19.38
N LYS A 29 6.64 0.47 18.14
CA LYS A 29 5.96 1.18 17.05
C LYS A 29 5.25 0.24 16.08
N ALA A 30 5.80 -0.94 15.84
CA ALA A 30 5.23 -1.91 14.90
C ALA A 30 5.71 -3.33 15.18
N LYS A 31 4.90 -4.32 14.75
CA LYS A 31 5.32 -5.73 14.72
C LYS A 31 6.38 -5.93 13.62
N GLU A 32 7.27 -6.91 13.80
CA GLU A 32 8.34 -7.25 12.85
C GLU A 32 7.79 -7.48 11.44
N ILE A 33 6.70 -8.25 11.34
CA ILE A 33 6.07 -8.54 10.05
C ILE A 33 5.58 -7.27 9.34
N THR A 34 5.06 -6.30 10.09
CA THR A 34 4.60 -5.03 9.54
C THR A 34 5.79 -4.22 9.00
N PHE A 35 6.89 -4.16 9.77
CA PHE A 35 8.11 -3.46 9.38
C PHE A 35 8.72 -4.05 8.11
N VAL A 36 8.87 -5.37 8.07
CA VAL A 36 9.42 -6.10 6.91
C VAL A 36 8.53 -5.92 5.68
N SER A 37 7.20 -6.07 5.84
CA SER A 37 6.23 -5.92 4.75
C SER A 37 6.23 -4.52 4.14
N MET A 38 6.39 -3.48 4.96
CA MET A 38 6.49 -2.09 4.48
C MET A 38 7.74 -1.87 3.63
N ILE A 39 8.89 -2.40 4.07
CA ILE A 39 10.15 -2.30 3.32
C ILE A 39 10.04 -3.06 2.01
N ALA A 40 9.57 -4.32 2.07
CA ALA A 40 9.43 -5.17 0.90
C ALA A 40 8.53 -4.52 -0.15
N ARG A 41 7.34 -4.09 0.26
CA ARG A 41 6.38 -3.43 -0.62
C ARG A 41 6.97 -2.21 -1.31
N ARG A 42 7.63 -1.33 -0.56
CA ARG A 42 8.25 -0.13 -1.12
C ARG A 42 9.30 -0.48 -2.17
N ARG A 43 10.15 -1.48 -1.91
CA ARG A 43 11.18 -1.93 -2.85
C ARG A 43 10.59 -2.54 -4.12
N PHE A 44 9.55 -3.36 -3.99
CA PHE A 44 8.86 -3.90 -5.16
C PHE A 44 8.24 -2.80 -6.03
N ILE A 45 7.59 -1.80 -5.43
CA ILE A 45 7.03 -0.67 -6.18
C ILE A 45 8.13 0.12 -6.88
N ASP A 46 9.24 0.43 -6.20
CA ASP A 46 10.39 1.13 -6.79
C ASP A 46 10.98 0.33 -7.95
N HIS A 47 11.08 -1.00 -7.80
CA HIS A 47 11.57 -1.90 -8.87
C HIS A 47 10.64 -1.93 -10.08
N LEU A 48 9.33 -2.06 -9.86
CA LEU A 48 8.32 -2.01 -10.92
C LEU A 48 8.37 -0.68 -11.69
N ARG A 49 8.54 0.43 -10.99
CA ARG A 49 8.69 1.76 -11.62
C ARG A 49 9.95 1.88 -12.46
N LYS A 50 11.06 1.29 -12.03
CA LYS A 50 12.30 1.25 -12.84
C LYS A 50 12.07 0.49 -14.14
N ILE A 51 11.45 -0.71 -14.06
CA ILE A 51 11.16 -1.53 -15.24
C ILE A 51 10.21 -0.81 -16.20
N SER A 52 9.16 -0.17 -15.69
CA SER A 52 8.22 0.60 -16.51
C SER A 52 8.91 1.74 -17.26
N LYS A 53 9.79 2.48 -16.56
CA LYS A 53 10.56 3.55 -17.21
C LYS A 53 11.45 3.04 -18.34
N HIS A 54 12.09 1.88 -18.16
CA HIS A 54 12.92 1.30 -19.23
C HIS A 54 12.07 0.81 -20.41
N LYS A 55 10.87 0.28 -20.16
CA LYS A 55 9.95 -0.12 -21.24
C LYS A 55 9.32 1.06 -21.96
N ASN A 56 9.04 2.18 -21.27
CA ASN A 56 8.46 3.38 -21.86
C ASN A 56 9.47 4.19 -22.71
N LEU A 57 10.76 3.89 -22.61
CA LEU A 57 11.75 4.41 -23.56
C LEU A 57 11.67 3.69 -24.92
N GLU A 58 11.00 2.54 -24.99
CA GLU A 58 10.79 1.76 -26.22
C GLU A 58 9.38 1.86 -26.80
N SER A 59 8.39 2.38 -26.05
CA SER A 59 7.02 2.58 -26.54
C SER A 59 6.28 3.65 -25.74
N ILE A 60 5.96 4.74 -26.42
CA ILE A 60 5.03 5.78 -25.95
C ILE A 60 3.62 5.17 -26.12
N ASP A 61 3.15 4.45 -25.13
CA ASP A 61 1.71 4.26 -24.83
C ASP A 61 1.56 3.27 -23.68
N ASP A 62 0.76 3.68 -22.71
CA ASP A 62 0.15 2.83 -21.68
C ASP A 62 0.67 2.95 -20.23
N ASP A 63 0.40 4.13 -19.63
CA ASP A 63 0.63 4.42 -18.20
C ASP A 63 -0.39 3.72 -17.27
N ASN A 64 -1.27 2.85 -17.81
CA ASN A 64 -2.42 2.30 -17.10
C ASN A 64 -2.31 0.79 -16.76
N ARG A 65 -1.23 0.10 -17.14
CA ARG A 65 -1.13 -1.37 -16.95
C ARG A 65 -0.71 -1.83 -15.55
N GLY A 66 -0.09 -0.97 -14.75
CA GLY A 66 0.22 -1.27 -13.35
C GLY A 66 -1.01 -1.41 -12.47
N HIS A 67 -2.13 -0.80 -12.88
CA HIS A 67 -3.37 -0.75 -12.12
C HIS A 67 -4.24 -2.00 -12.28
N GLN A 68 -4.09 -2.72 -13.40
CA GLN A 68 -4.96 -3.84 -13.77
C GLN A 68 -4.51 -5.18 -13.19
N LEU A 69 -3.20 -5.37 -12.98
CA LEU A 69 -2.65 -6.64 -12.46
C LEU A 69 -2.93 -6.88 -10.96
N TYR A 70 -3.23 -5.81 -10.20
CA TYR A 70 -3.56 -5.93 -8.77
C TYR A 70 -5.04 -6.22 -8.52
N LYS A 71 -5.90 -6.06 -9.53
CA LYS A 71 -7.35 -6.16 -9.40
C LYS A 71 -7.87 -7.60 -9.39
N GLU A 72 -7.11 -8.55 -9.91
CA GLU A 72 -7.59 -9.93 -10.13
C GLU A 72 -7.00 -10.98 -9.18
N SER A 73 -5.93 -10.67 -8.44
CA SER A 73 -5.17 -11.71 -7.70
C SER A 73 -5.60 -11.91 -6.22
N ILE A 74 -6.55 -11.15 -5.69
CA ILE A 74 -6.97 -11.26 -4.28
C ILE A 74 -8.49 -11.38 -4.18
N LEU A 75 -9.08 -12.31 -4.92
CA LEU A 75 -10.50 -12.61 -4.83
C LEU A 75 -10.76 -14.01 -4.24
N ASN A 76 -10.24 -14.27 -3.05
CA ASN A 76 -10.98 -15.04 -2.07
C ASN A 76 -11.48 -14.02 -1.04
N GLU A 77 -12.76 -13.70 -1.15
CA GLU A 77 -13.43 -12.65 -0.38
C GLU A 77 -13.49 -13.06 1.09
N SER A 78 -12.43 -12.77 1.84
CA SER A 78 -12.55 -12.75 3.29
C SER A 78 -13.45 -11.58 3.66
N THR A 79 -14.31 -11.77 4.64
CA THR A 79 -15.22 -10.75 5.20
C THR A 79 -14.45 -9.45 5.50
N ASP A 80 -13.20 -9.55 5.93
CA ASP A 80 -12.33 -8.43 6.24
C ASP A 80 -11.99 -7.56 5.02
N LEU A 81 -11.79 -8.16 3.83
CA LEU A 81 -11.53 -7.40 2.61
C LEU A 81 -12.75 -6.61 2.14
N GLN A 82 -13.96 -7.15 2.34
CA GLN A 82 -15.19 -6.41 2.04
C GLN A 82 -15.38 -5.23 2.99
N LEU A 83 -15.08 -5.40 4.28
CA LEU A 83 -15.11 -4.33 5.27
C LEU A 83 -14.14 -3.20 4.90
N ILE A 84 -12.89 -3.54 4.52
CA ILE A 84 -11.90 -2.55 4.06
C ILE A 84 -12.42 -1.80 2.83
N LYS A 85 -12.90 -2.52 1.82
CA LYS A 85 -13.43 -1.92 0.59
C LYS A 85 -14.58 -0.94 0.89
N ASN A 86 -15.50 -1.34 1.78
CA ASN A 86 -16.63 -0.49 2.16
C ASN A 86 -16.17 0.73 2.97
N ALA A 87 -15.23 0.56 3.90
CA ALA A 87 -14.67 1.66 4.66
C ALA A 87 -13.93 2.67 3.77
N ILE A 88 -13.18 2.21 2.76
CA ILE A 88 -12.53 3.10 1.79
C ILE A 88 -13.58 3.82 0.95
N LYS A 89 -14.63 3.13 0.48
CA LYS A 89 -15.72 3.73 -0.30
C LYS A 89 -16.50 4.79 0.47
N SER A 90 -16.52 4.75 1.80
CA SER A 90 -17.19 5.76 2.64
C SER A 90 -16.39 7.05 2.80
N LEU A 91 -15.13 7.09 2.37
CA LEU A 91 -14.32 8.30 2.36
C LEU A 91 -14.67 9.19 1.18
N ASP A 92 -14.35 10.48 1.29
CA ASP A 92 -14.45 11.41 0.17
C ASP A 92 -13.59 10.95 -1.01
N ILE A 93 -14.02 11.25 -2.24
CA ILE A 93 -13.33 10.84 -3.48
C ILE A 93 -11.86 11.23 -3.48
N ASP A 94 -11.54 12.46 -3.06
CA ASP A 94 -10.15 12.94 -2.97
C ASP A 94 -9.33 12.16 -1.94
N ASP A 95 -9.95 11.71 -0.84
CA ASP A 95 -9.29 10.91 0.18
C ASP A 95 -9.09 9.46 -0.28
N GLN A 96 -10.02 8.92 -1.07
CA GLN A 96 -9.85 7.64 -1.74
C GLN A 96 -8.68 7.69 -2.72
N GLU A 97 -8.55 8.75 -3.52
CA GLU A 97 -7.45 8.96 -4.45
C GLU A 97 -6.10 9.06 -3.72
N LEU A 98 -6.04 9.84 -2.63
CA LEU A 98 -4.85 9.95 -1.79
C LEU A 98 -4.38 8.60 -1.25
N LEU A 99 -5.31 7.78 -0.75
CA LEU A 99 -4.99 6.44 -0.25
C LEU A 99 -4.57 5.51 -1.39
N ASN A 100 -5.21 5.60 -2.54
CA ASN A 100 -4.85 4.84 -3.72
C ASN A 100 -3.42 5.16 -4.17
N LEU A 101 -3.07 6.42 -4.33
CA LEU A 101 -1.73 6.86 -4.71
C LEU A 101 -0.68 6.41 -3.68
N SER A 102 -0.96 6.57 -2.39
CA SER A 102 0.00 6.24 -1.33
C SER A 102 0.14 4.73 -1.12
N ILE A 103 -0.99 4.02 -1.00
CA ILE A 103 -0.99 2.61 -0.59
C ILE A 103 -0.86 1.69 -1.80
N TYR A 104 -1.63 1.88 -2.87
CA TYR A 104 -1.62 0.97 -4.00
C TYR A 104 -0.54 1.31 -5.04
N GLN A 105 -0.38 2.57 -5.37
CA GLN A 105 0.61 3.01 -6.35
C GLN A 105 1.97 3.33 -5.72
N GLY A 106 2.04 3.42 -4.38
CA GLY A 106 3.28 3.57 -3.62
C GLY A 106 3.99 4.90 -3.83
N TYR A 107 3.26 5.96 -4.23
CA TYR A 107 3.83 7.30 -4.28
C TYR A 107 4.21 7.79 -2.88
N SER A 108 5.36 8.43 -2.76
CA SER A 108 5.73 9.15 -1.54
C SER A 108 4.82 10.38 -1.35
N HIS A 109 4.67 10.82 -0.11
CA HIS A 109 3.84 12.01 0.17
C HIS A 109 4.30 13.26 -0.60
N SER A 110 5.60 13.38 -0.88
CA SER A 110 6.14 14.48 -1.67
C SER A 110 5.80 14.37 -3.16
N GLU A 111 5.77 13.16 -3.72
CA GLU A 111 5.30 12.92 -5.09
C GLU A 111 3.81 13.21 -5.21
N ILE A 112 2.98 12.74 -4.25
CA ILE A 112 1.54 13.00 -4.20
C ILE A 112 1.27 14.51 -4.11
N SER A 113 2.03 15.23 -3.26
CA SER A 113 1.92 16.68 -3.12
C SER A 113 2.13 17.40 -4.46
N LYS A 114 3.12 16.97 -5.25
CA LYS A 114 3.39 17.52 -6.58
C LYS A 114 2.32 17.11 -7.60
N LEU A 115 1.91 15.83 -7.58
CA LEU A 115 0.95 15.28 -8.54
C LEU A 115 -0.42 15.93 -8.42
N LEU A 116 -0.92 16.08 -7.18
CA LEU A 116 -2.23 16.67 -6.89
C LEU A 116 -2.18 18.17 -6.64
N ASN A 117 -0.99 18.80 -6.69
CA ASN A 117 -0.77 20.22 -6.43
C ASN A 117 -1.36 20.68 -5.08
N ILE A 118 -1.17 19.90 -4.01
CA ILE A 118 -1.61 20.21 -2.65
C ILE A 118 -0.41 20.24 -1.69
N PRO A 119 -0.43 21.03 -0.61
CA PRO A 119 0.68 21.11 0.33
C PRO A 119 1.05 19.76 0.94
N LEU A 120 2.33 19.47 1.09
CA LEU A 120 2.85 18.22 1.68
C LEU A 120 2.29 17.97 3.10
N GLY A 121 2.09 19.02 3.89
CA GLY A 121 1.46 18.92 5.20
C GLY A 121 0.02 18.43 5.13
N THR A 122 -0.73 18.89 4.13
CA THR A 122 -2.11 18.45 3.85
C THR A 122 -2.14 16.98 3.47
N VAL A 123 -1.25 16.53 2.57
CA VAL A 123 -1.14 15.11 2.17
C VAL A 123 -0.91 14.24 3.41
N LYS A 124 0.09 14.57 4.23
CA LYS A 124 0.42 13.81 5.44
C LYS A 124 -0.74 13.73 6.42
N THR A 125 -1.39 14.87 6.66
CA THR A 125 -2.50 14.95 7.62
C THR A 125 -3.72 14.19 7.13
N ARG A 126 -4.10 14.32 5.86
CA ARG A 126 -5.23 13.62 5.27
C ARG A 126 -5.01 12.11 5.27
N ILE A 127 -3.85 11.62 4.81
CA ILE A 127 -3.52 10.19 4.82
C ILE A 127 -3.57 9.64 6.24
N ARG A 128 -2.94 10.31 7.22
CA ARG A 128 -2.96 9.87 8.61
C ARG A 128 -4.37 9.80 9.18
N ARG A 129 -5.19 10.82 8.96
CA ARG A 129 -6.59 10.85 9.42
C ARG A 129 -7.40 9.70 8.83
N ASN A 130 -7.25 9.42 7.55
CA ASN A 130 -7.97 8.36 6.88
C ASN A 130 -7.53 6.98 7.35
N LEU A 131 -6.23 6.78 7.59
CA LEU A 131 -5.74 5.51 8.17
C LEU A 131 -6.27 5.29 9.59
N ILE A 132 -6.41 6.35 10.41
CA ILE A 132 -7.03 6.25 11.74
C ILE A 132 -8.48 5.85 11.62
N LYS A 133 -9.27 6.50 10.75
CA LYS A 133 -10.68 6.12 10.50
C LYS A 133 -10.83 4.67 10.06
N LEU A 134 -9.98 4.21 9.14
CA LEU A 134 -9.99 2.81 8.70
C LEU A 134 -9.67 1.85 9.85
N LYS A 135 -8.69 2.19 10.69
CA LYS A 135 -8.34 1.38 11.87
C LYS A 135 -9.52 1.26 12.84
N GLU A 136 -10.20 2.36 13.15
CA GLU A 136 -11.38 2.39 14.04
C GLU A 136 -12.50 1.47 13.52
N VAL A 137 -12.74 1.45 12.21
CA VAL A 137 -13.73 0.53 11.60
C VAL A 137 -13.37 -0.93 11.85
N PHE A 138 -12.08 -1.27 11.78
CA PHE A 138 -11.60 -2.63 12.05
C PHE A 138 -11.76 -3.02 13.52
N GLU A 139 -11.29 -2.19 14.42
CA GLU A 139 -11.34 -2.46 15.87
C GLU A 139 -12.79 -2.63 16.36
N THR A 140 -13.72 -1.83 15.81
CA THR A 140 -15.15 -1.95 16.12
C THR A 140 -15.74 -3.28 15.64
N ASN A 141 -15.34 -3.75 14.46
CA ASN A 141 -15.84 -5.01 13.91
C ASN A 141 -15.26 -6.24 14.63
N GLU A 142 -13.98 -6.24 15.01
CA GLU A 142 -13.39 -7.30 15.82
C GLU A 142 -14.11 -7.43 17.16
N THR A 143 -14.40 -6.32 17.84
CA THR A 143 -15.12 -6.30 19.12
C THR A 143 -16.53 -6.87 18.96
N ASN A 144 -17.26 -6.50 17.92
CA ASN A 144 -18.61 -7.03 17.66
C ASN A 144 -18.60 -8.52 17.34
N THR A 145 -17.58 -9.00 16.63
CA THR A 145 -17.44 -10.43 16.29
C THR A 145 -17.21 -11.26 17.56
N ILE A 146 -16.35 -10.79 18.48
CA ILE A 146 -16.06 -11.46 19.76
C ILE A 146 -17.30 -11.49 20.63
N LEU A 147 -18.05 -10.39 20.74
CA LEU A 147 -19.29 -10.32 21.52
C LEU A 147 -20.38 -11.26 20.99
N ASN A 148 -20.51 -11.40 19.68
CA ASN A 148 -21.46 -12.32 19.07
C ASN A 148 -21.10 -13.79 19.29
N LEU A 149 -19.80 -14.14 19.33
CA LEU A 149 -19.33 -15.49 19.63
C LEU A 149 -19.46 -15.84 21.12
N SER A 150 -19.45 -14.86 22.02
CA SER A 150 -19.61 -15.07 23.46
C SER A 150 -21.06 -15.21 23.89
N ASN A 151 -22.02 -14.87 23.04
CA ASN A 151 -23.46 -14.93 23.31
C ASN A 151 -24.18 -16.07 22.55
N ALA A 152 -23.43 -16.93 21.83
CA ALA A 152 -23.92 -18.11 21.12
C ALA A 152 -23.51 -19.40 21.82
#